data_22a1a25efec7f30dcc1edb799441c4d5
#
_entry.id   22a1a25efec7f30dcc1edb799441c4d5
#
_cell.length_a   1.000
_cell.length_b   1.000
_cell.length_c   1.000
_cell.angle_alpha   90.00
_cell.angle_beta   90.00
_cell.angle_gamma   90.00
#
_symmetry.space_group_name_H-M   'P 1'
#
loop_
_entity.id
_entity.type
_entity.pdbx_description
1 polymer ?
#
loop_
_entity_poly.entity_id
_entity_poly.type
_entity_poly.pdbx_seq_one_letter_code
_entity_poly.pdbx_strand_id
1 'polypeptide(L)'
;MEDPKLANFNVTTTHYKIVNDQEIPLYVIIPKGVHTGKPPILVHFHGGYLIAGHALYPDWTAQWSLDYATLHSAIRISANYRLLPESKGLDIQSDVRDLFTWIENDLSAYLKRIGSDITPDYERVATYGESAGGYLAIQSGLMRSDLVKPVIAAYPMTYLDRPWYSVASTDKSPFGAPQLPKAVLDQHIAAMESGKIATGAFPPERMQLALPILQNGLFPQIMGTDESLYPAKVVEKRKEGEKAPFLLVLHGTEDTAVPCEHSVDFVKVWEEKFLEGSVVGKFESGDHGFDGTATLETPWLKDGLSDVSKVWIR
;
A
#
# COMPACT_ATOMS: atom_id res chain seq x y z
N MET A 1 -9.51 21.61 10.08
CA MET A 1 -8.77 21.24 11.32
C MET A 1 -7.66 20.30 10.90
N GLU A 2 -6.43 20.58 11.25
CA GLU A 2 -5.33 19.64 11.02
C GLU A 2 -5.56 18.41 11.90
N ASP A 3 -5.36 17.21 11.33
CA ASP A 3 -5.54 15.96 12.08
C ASP A 3 -4.46 15.85 13.17
N PRO A 4 -4.83 15.50 14.42
CA PRO A 4 -3.87 15.37 15.52
C PRO A 4 -2.71 14.41 15.24
N LYS A 5 -2.93 13.32 14.47
CA LYS A 5 -1.88 12.37 14.09
C LYS A 5 -0.78 13.01 13.26
N LEU A 6 -1.11 14.05 12.48
CA LEU A 6 -0.17 14.76 11.62
C LEU A 6 0.37 16.05 12.26
N ALA A 7 -0.01 16.38 13.50
CA ALA A 7 0.38 17.61 14.17
C ALA A 7 1.91 17.82 14.28
N ASN A 8 2.69 16.73 14.31
CA ASN A 8 4.15 16.77 14.38
C ASN A 8 4.84 16.70 13.00
N PHE A 9 4.08 16.88 11.91
CA PHE A 9 4.60 16.84 10.56
C PHE A 9 4.33 18.13 9.80
N ASN A 10 5.20 18.45 8.87
CA ASN A 10 4.95 19.39 7.79
C ASN A 10 4.38 18.58 6.63
N VAL A 11 3.14 18.87 6.24
CA VAL A 11 2.44 18.19 5.15
C VAL A 11 2.30 19.13 3.98
N THR A 12 2.80 18.74 2.82
CA THR A 12 2.64 19.49 1.58
C THR A 12 2.07 18.60 0.49
N THR A 13 1.34 19.19 -0.45
CA THR A 13 0.63 18.48 -1.50
C THR A 13 1.16 18.87 -2.88
N THR A 14 1.26 17.88 -3.77
CA THR A 14 1.49 18.06 -5.20
C THR A 14 0.86 16.88 -5.95
N HIS A 15 1.07 16.77 -7.24
CA HIS A 15 0.72 15.60 -8.03
C HIS A 15 1.98 15.01 -8.68
N TYR A 16 1.97 13.70 -8.92
CA TYR A 16 3.05 13.01 -9.62
C TYR A 16 2.68 12.63 -11.06
N LYS A 17 1.39 12.73 -11.40
CA LYS A 17 0.86 12.32 -12.69
C LYS A 17 -0.40 13.11 -13.02
N ILE A 18 -0.63 13.33 -14.31
CA ILE A 18 -1.89 13.84 -14.85
C ILE A 18 -2.43 12.82 -15.86
N VAL A 19 -3.69 12.46 -15.72
CA VAL A 19 -4.39 11.53 -16.64
C VAL A 19 -5.69 12.19 -17.10
N ASN A 20 -5.86 12.41 -18.39
CA ASN A 20 -7.05 13.06 -18.97
C ASN A 20 -7.36 14.39 -18.25
N ASP A 21 -6.37 15.25 -18.08
CA ASP A 21 -6.44 16.54 -17.37
C ASP A 21 -6.86 16.45 -15.89
N GLN A 22 -6.77 15.27 -15.28
CA GLN A 22 -7.05 15.02 -13.87
C GLN A 22 -5.76 14.64 -13.13
N GLU A 23 -5.44 15.38 -12.07
CA GLU A 23 -4.23 15.17 -11.27
C GLU A 23 -4.36 13.94 -10.37
N ILE A 24 -3.28 13.18 -10.23
CA ILE A 24 -3.15 12.15 -9.19
C ILE A 24 -2.26 12.72 -8.08
N PRO A 25 -2.85 13.08 -6.93
CA PRO A 25 -2.12 13.78 -5.87
C PRO A 25 -1.21 12.84 -5.07
N LEU A 26 -0.15 13.43 -4.55
CA LEU A 26 0.68 12.87 -3.49
C LEU A 26 0.94 13.89 -2.40
N TYR A 27 1.33 13.40 -1.23
CA TYR A 27 1.59 14.17 -0.04
C TYR A 27 3.01 13.88 0.46
N VAL A 28 3.80 14.95 0.60
CA VAL A 28 5.13 14.89 1.19
C VAL A 28 5.00 15.28 2.65
N ILE A 29 5.30 14.34 3.55
CA ILE A 29 5.08 14.41 4.98
C ILE A 29 6.43 14.30 5.66
N ILE A 30 6.89 15.39 6.30
CA ILE A 30 8.22 15.51 6.89
C ILE A 30 8.09 15.78 8.38
N PRO A 31 8.71 15.01 9.27
CA PRO A 31 8.72 15.33 10.71
C PRO A 31 9.24 16.75 10.97
N LYS A 32 8.57 17.52 11.83
CA LYS A 32 8.88 18.94 12.08
C LYS A 32 10.31 19.22 12.56
N GLY A 33 11.02 18.26 13.10
CA GLY A 33 12.43 18.40 13.50
C GLY A 33 13.46 18.20 12.37
N VAL A 34 13.00 17.81 11.17
CA VAL A 34 13.88 17.50 10.02
C VAL A 34 13.91 18.67 9.06
N HIS A 35 15.02 19.42 9.08
CA HIS A 35 15.17 20.62 8.25
C HIS A 35 16.32 20.54 7.25
N THR A 36 17.30 19.67 7.51
CA THR A 36 18.51 19.49 6.69
C THR A 36 18.94 18.04 6.67
N GLY A 37 19.98 17.72 5.91
CA GLY A 37 20.60 16.41 5.86
C GLY A 37 20.10 15.51 4.74
N LYS A 38 20.36 14.22 4.88
CA LYS A 38 20.02 13.18 3.90
C LYS A 38 19.05 12.14 4.51
N PRO A 39 17.78 12.51 4.73
CA PRO A 39 16.80 11.59 5.29
C PRO A 39 16.44 10.46 4.31
N PRO A 40 16.15 9.25 4.82
CA PRO A 40 15.61 8.15 4.03
C PRO A 40 14.19 8.46 3.58
N ILE A 41 13.70 7.68 2.61
CA ILE A 41 12.36 7.82 2.02
C ILE A 41 11.49 6.63 2.43
N LEU A 42 10.28 6.90 2.92
CA LEU A 42 9.24 5.92 3.17
C LEU A 42 8.04 6.20 2.26
N VAL A 43 7.86 5.39 1.21
CA VAL A 43 6.70 5.50 0.31
C VAL A 43 5.54 4.73 0.90
N HIS A 44 4.38 5.38 1.02
CA HIS A 44 3.19 4.80 1.60
C HIS A 44 2.04 4.71 0.60
N PHE A 45 1.37 3.56 0.59
CA PHE A 45 0.16 3.27 -0.18
C PHE A 45 -1.00 2.96 0.76
N HIS A 46 -2.13 3.64 0.59
CA HIS A 46 -3.33 3.44 1.42
C HIS A 46 -4.10 2.18 1.05
N GLY A 47 -4.89 1.66 2.01
CA GLY A 47 -5.80 0.55 1.82
C GLY A 47 -7.10 0.91 1.06
N GLY A 48 -8.11 0.02 1.14
CA GLY A 48 -9.44 0.25 0.56
C GLY A 48 -9.77 -0.58 -0.68
N TYR A 49 -9.26 -1.81 -0.76
CA TYR A 49 -9.55 -2.77 -1.85
C TYR A 49 -9.17 -2.28 -3.26
N LEU A 50 -8.32 -1.28 -3.43
CA LEU A 50 -8.08 -0.56 -4.70
C LEU A 50 -9.32 0.17 -5.23
N ILE A 51 -10.36 0.37 -4.44
CA ILE A 51 -11.68 0.91 -4.82
C ILE A 51 -12.00 2.19 -4.05
N ALA A 52 -11.58 2.28 -2.80
CA ALA A 52 -11.77 3.40 -1.88
C ALA A 52 -10.44 3.74 -1.21
N GLY A 53 -10.48 4.67 -0.26
CA GLY A 53 -9.30 5.07 0.52
C GLY A 53 -8.66 6.36 0.01
N HIS A 54 -7.82 6.93 0.86
CA HIS A 54 -7.14 8.19 0.56
C HIS A 54 -5.80 8.26 1.29
N ALA A 55 -4.79 8.78 0.64
CA ALA A 55 -3.41 8.86 1.17
C ALA A 55 -3.26 9.64 2.47
N LEU A 56 -4.19 10.56 2.75
CA LEU A 56 -4.30 11.30 4.01
C LEU A 56 -5.59 10.94 4.77
N TYR A 57 -5.92 9.65 4.90
CA TYR A 57 -7.02 9.24 5.76
C TYR A 57 -6.46 8.74 7.10
N PRO A 58 -6.50 9.58 8.16
CA PRO A 58 -5.80 9.30 9.41
C PRO A 58 -6.39 8.13 10.18
N ASP A 59 -7.69 7.87 10.06
CA ASP A 59 -8.36 6.79 10.79
C ASP A 59 -7.84 5.39 10.36
N TRP A 60 -7.37 5.25 9.12
CA TRP A 60 -6.73 4.01 8.66
C TRP A 60 -5.20 4.01 8.80
N THR A 61 -4.61 5.18 9.09
CA THR A 61 -3.16 5.28 9.30
C THR A 61 -2.81 4.81 10.71
N ALA A 62 -2.14 3.69 10.85
CA ALA A 62 -1.61 3.23 12.12
C ALA A 62 -0.57 4.21 12.66
N GLN A 63 -0.70 4.63 13.94
CA GLN A 63 0.17 5.62 14.56
C GLN A 63 1.65 5.17 14.52
N TRP A 64 1.93 3.91 14.74
CA TRP A 64 3.30 3.38 14.72
C TRP A 64 4.03 3.67 13.40
N SER A 65 3.31 3.74 12.27
CA SER A 65 3.93 3.99 10.96
C SER A 65 4.41 5.44 10.81
N LEU A 66 3.73 6.39 11.46
CA LEU A 66 4.16 7.78 11.57
C LEU A 66 5.31 7.93 12.56
N ASP A 67 5.22 7.23 13.70
CA ASP A 67 6.28 7.21 14.71
C ASP A 67 7.57 6.59 14.14
N TYR A 68 7.46 5.56 13.30
CA TYR A 68 8.58 4.94 12.62
C TYR A 68 9.26 5.89 11.62
N ALA A 69 8.46 6.63 10.86
CA ALA A 69 8.99 7.69 9.99
C ALA A 69 9.70 8.79 10.81
N THR A 70 9.13 9.16 11.97
CA THR A 70 9.75 10.14 12.89
C THR A 70 11.05 9.62 13.50
N LEU A 71 11.07 8.37 13.96
CA LEU A 71 12.26 7.71 14.55
C LEU A 71 13.46 7.78 13.58
N HIS A 72 13.23 7.59 12.30
CA HIS A 72 14.28 7.60 11.28
C HIS A 72 14.42 8.95 10.58
N SER A 73 13.68 9.99 11.02
CA SER A 73 13.63 11.30 10.36
C SER A 73 13.27 11.20 8.86
N ALA A 74 12.48 10.20 8.47
CA ALA A 74 12.21 9.88 7.09
C ALA A 74 11.26 10.87 6.42
N ILE A 75 11.47 11.13 5.13
CA ILE A 75 10.47 11.75 4.26
C ILE A 75 9.42 10.67 3.95
N ARG A 76 8.19 10.81 4.47
CA ARG A 76 7.08 9.95 4.05
C ARG A 76 6.42 10.55 2.82
N ILE A 77 6.25 9.74 1.77
CA ILE A 77 5.52 10.09 0.55
C ILE A 77 4.28 9.22 0.50
N SER A 78 3.12 9.80 0.78
CA SER A 78 1.83 9.12 0.70
C SER A 78 1.14 9.49 -0.60
N ALA A 79 0.86 8.51 -1.47
CA ALA A 79 0.29 8.77 -2.79
C ALA A 79 -1.12 8.20 -2.92
N ASN A 80 -2.00 8.97 -3.54
CA ASN A 80 -3.19 8.41 -4.15
C ASN A 80 -2.80 7.69 -5.44
N TYR A 81 -3.66 6.82 -5.90
CA TYR A 81 -3.54 6.07 -7.16
C TYR A 81 -4.92 5.89 -7.75
N ARG A 82 -5.01 5.58 -9.04
CA ARG A 82 -6.31 5.34 -9.70
C ARG A 82 -7.05 4.19 -9.05
N LEU A 83 -8.36 4.33 -8.92
CA LEU A 83 -9.22 3.36 -8.24
C LEU A 83 -10.06 2.55 -9.26
N LEU A 84 -10.37 1.31 -8.89
CA LEU A 84 -11.34 0.47 -9.56
C LEU A 84 -12.77 0.96 -9.27
N PRO A 85 -13.74 0.78 -10.16
CA PRO A 85 -13.68 0.13 -11.48
C PRO A 85 -13.34 1.09 -12.62
N GLU A 86 -13.24 2.42 -12.43
CA GLU A 86 -12.97 3.43 -13.45
C GLU A 86 -11.61 3.20 -14.14
N SER A 87 -10.69 2.61 -13.45
CA SER A 87 -9.38 2.21 -13.98
C SER A 87 -9.19 0.71 -13.83
N LYS A 88 -8.11 0.16 -14.37
CA LYS A 88 -7.76 -1.26 -14.31
C LYS A 88 -6.46 -1.46 -13.53
N GLY A 89 -6.16 -2.70 -13.17
CA GLY A 89 -4.95 -3.02 -12.42
C GLY A 89 -3.65 -2.56 -13.10
N LEU A 90 -3.55 -2.68 -14.43
CA LEU A 90 -2.40 -2.18 -15.19
C LEU A 90 -2.27 -0.65 -15.14
N ASP A 91 -3.40 0.07 -15.05
CA ASP A 91 -3.38 1.52 -14.83
C ASP A 91 -2.81 1.86 -13.47
N ILE A 92 -3.21 1.13 -12.42
CA ILE A 92 -2.71 1.31 -11.05
C ILE A 92 -1.20 0.97 -10.99
N GLN A 93 -0.77 -0.10 -11.66
CA GLN A 93 0.67 -0.41 -11.77
C GLN A 93 1.45 0.69 -12.50
N SER A 94 0.86 1.30 -13.54
CA SER A 94 1.47 2.46 -14.19
C SER A 94 1.62 3.63 -13.22
N ASP A 95 0.61 3.87 -12.37
CA ASP A 95 0.68 4.93 -11.38
C ASP A 95 1.81 4.69 -10.37
N VAL A 96 1.99 3.45 -9.91
CA VAL A 96 3.13 3.09 -9.06
C VAL A 96 4.46 3.36 -9.75
N ARG A 97 4.64 2.97 -11.02
CA ARG A 97 5.88 3.25 -11.78
C ARG A 97 6.14 4.75 -11.91
N ASP A 98 5.11 5.52 -12.24
CA ASP A 98 5.22 6.96 -12.43
C ASP A 98 5.48 7.70 -11.11
N LEU A 99 4.94 7.21 -9.98
CA LEU A 99 5.29 7.71 -8.66
C LEU A 99 6.79 7.56 -8.36
N PHE A 100 7.39 6.40 -8.63
CA PHE A 100 8.81 6.20 -8.43
C PHE A 100 9.65 7.04 -9.40
N THR A 101 9.19 7.22 -10.62
CA THR A 101 9.81 8.14 -11.58
C THR A 101 9.82 9.57 -11.06
N TRP A 102 8.71 10.04 -10.50
CA TRP A 102 8.61 11.35 -9.86
C TRP A 102 9.53 11.47 -8.64
N ILE A 103 9.59 10.42 -7.79
CA ILE A 103 10.49 10.40 -6.62
C ILE A 103 11.94 10.61 -7.07
N GLU A 104 12.41 9.90 -8.08
CA GLU A 104 13.79 9.98 -8.55
C GLU A 104 14.11 11.31 -9.25
N ASN A 105 13.20 11.83 -10.06
CA ASN A 105 13.49 12.96 -10.93
C ASN A 105 13.05 14.31 -10.36
N ASP A 106 11.96 14.35 -9.60
CA ASP A 106 11.26 15.60 -9.25
C ASP A 106 11.26 15.93 -7.75
N LEU A 107 11.39 14.94 -6.85
CA LEU A 107 11.32 15.15 -5.40
C LEU A 107 12.33 16.21 -4.91
N SER A 108 13.57 16.14 -5.34
CA SER A 108 14.61 17.11 -4.93
C SER A 108 14.28 18.54 -5.38
N ALA A 109 13.78 18.69 -6.61
CA ALA A 109 13.34 20.00 -7.12
C ALA A 109 12.09 20.50 -6.39
N TYR A 110 11.16 19.60 -6.08
CA TYR A 110 9.97 19.91 -5.29
C TYR A 110 10.34 20.43 -3.89
N LEU A 111 11.21 19.72 -3.16
CA LEU A 111 11.66 20.12 -1.83
C LEU A 111 12.30 21.52 -1.85
N LYS A 112 13.16 21.81 -2.81
CA LYS A 112 13.74 23.17 -2.99
C LYS A 112 12.66 24.22 -3.24
N ARG A 113 11.66 23.90 -4.06
CA ARG A 113 10.55 24.84 -4.38
C ARG A 113 9.72 25.20 -3.15
N ILE A 114 9.54 24.28 -2.21
CA ILE A 114 8.84 24.54 -0.94
C ILE A 114 9.76 25.13 0.16
N GLY A 115 11.01 25.49 -0.18
CA GLY A 115 11.96 26.10 0.74
C GLY A 115 12.62 25.14 1.72
N SER A 116 12.73 23.86 1.36
CA SER A 116 13.39 22.84 2.18
C SER A 116 14.84 22.65 1.76
N ASP A 117 15.76 22.59 2.74
CA ASP A 117 17.18 22.29 2.54
C ASP A 117 17.50 20.79 2.66
N ILE A 118 16.47 19.93 2.63
CA ILE A 118 16.60 18.48 2.68
C ILE A 118 17.06 17.93 1.33
N THR A 119 18.02 17.00 1.36
CA THR A 119 18.44 16.20 0.20
C THR A 119 17.95 14.76 0.40
N PRO A 120 16.98 14.24 -0.37
CA PRO A 120 16.50 12.86 -0.18
C PRO A 120 17.61 11.84 -0.38
N ASP A 121 17.59 10.77 0.42
CA ASP A 121 18.53 9.66 0.26
C ASP A 121 17.90 8.53 -0.58
N TYR A 122 18.21 8.51 -1.84
CA TYR A 122 17.70 7.52 -2.81
C TYR A 122 18.30 6.12 -2.62
N GLU A 123 19.37 5.97 -1.83
CA GLU A 123 19.90 4.65 -1.47
C GLU A 123 19.10 3.99 -0.34
N ARG A 124 18.29 4.77 0.39
CA ARG A 124 17.49 4.34 1.53
C ARG A 124 16.02 4.58 1.30
N VAL A 125 15.43 3.78 0.39
CA VAL A 125 14.01 3.82 0.06
C VAL A 125 13.31 2.56 0.57
N ALA A 126 12.28 2.75 1.40
CA ALA A 126 11.38 1.73 1.89
C ALA A 126 9.96 1.96 1.34
N THR A 127 9.17 0.90 1.27
CA THR A 127 7.73 1.01 0.99
C THR A 127 6.92 0.41 2.13
N TYR A 128 5.78 1.00 2.41
CA TYR A 128 4.80 0.55 3.40
C TYR A 128 3.39 0.67 2.83
N GLY A 129 2.54 -0.25 3.18
CA GLY A 129 1.12 -0.15 2.89
C GLY A 129 0.30 -1.17 3.66
N GLU A 130 -0.96 -0.85 3.87
CA GLU A 130 -1.95 -1.68 4.53
C GLU A 130 -3.00 -2.21 3.55
N SER A 131 -3.42 -3.48 3.67
CA SER A 131 -4.48 -4.07 2.85
C SER A 131 -4.15 -4.01 1.34
N ALA A 132 -4.97 -3.33 0.55
CA ALA A 132 -4.68 -3.01 -0.85
C ALA A 132 -3.37 -2.21 -1.02
N GLY A 133 -3.03 -1.34 -0.06
CA GLY A 133 -1.74 -0.65 -0.03
C GLY A 133 -0.58 -1.60 0.21
N GLY A 134 -0.79 -2.64 1.03
CA GLY A 134 0.20 -3.71 1.22
C GLY A 134 0.49 -4.48 -0.07
N TYR A 135 -0.54 -4.73 -0.88
CA TYR A 135 -0.39 -5.25 -2.24
C TYR A 135 0.47 -4.32 -3.10
N LEU A 136 0.19 -3.00 -3.08
CA LEU A 136 0.97 -2.03 -3.87
C LEU A 136 2.42 -1.88 -3.36
N ALA A 137 2.64 -1.97 -2.06
CA ALA A 137 3.99 -1.96 -1.49
C ALA A 137 4.80 -3.17 -1.96
N ILE A 138 4.21 -4.38 -1.98
CA ILE A 138 4.84 -5.59 -2.53
C ILE A 138 5.10 -5.41 -4.04
N GLN A 139 4.10 -4.98 -4.81
CA GLN A 139 4.26 -4.74 -6.25
C GLN A 139 5.37 -3.74 -6.55
N SER A 140 5.45 -2.65 -5.78
CA SER A 140 6.52 -1.66 -5.94
C SER A 140 7.91 -2.25 -5.67
N GLY A 141 8.05 -3.06 -4.63
CA GLY A 141 9.29 -3.76 -4.31
C GLY A 141 9.72 -4.74 -5.41
N LEU A 142 8.77 -5.47 -5.99
CA LEU A 142 9.03 -6.40 -7.10
C LEU A 142 9.39 -5.68 -8.42
N MET A 143 8.78 -4.52 -8.69
CA MET A 143 9.04 -3.71 -9.88
C MET A 143 10.31 -2.87 -9.77
N ARG A 144 10.65 -2.42 -8.56
CA ARG A 144 11.75 -1.49 -8.28
C ARG A 144 12.72 -2.03 -7.23
N SER A 145 13.08 -3.32 -7.34
CA SER A 145 14.09 -3.96 -6.47
C SER A 145 15.49 -3.34 -6.57
N ASP A 146 15.73 -2.52 -7.59
CA ASP A 146 16.88 -1.65 -7.73
C ASP A 146 16.91 -0.54 -6.66
N LEU A 147 15.77 0.05 -6.37
CA LEU A 147 15.60 1.22 -5.50
C LEU A 147 15.06 0.84 -4.11
N VAL A 148 13.97 0.06 -4.05
CA VAL A 148 13.31 -0.34 -2.81
C VAL A 148 14.15 -1.40 -2.09
N LYS A 149 14.52 -1.11 -0.84
CA LYS A 149 15.35 -2.03 -0.03
C LYS A 149 14.49 -2.89 0.89
N PRO A 150 13.63 -2.35 1.79
CA PRO A 150 12.60 -3.13 2.44
C PRO A 150 11.19 -2.76 1.98
N VAL A 151 10.31 -3.73 2.09
CA VAL A 151 8.86 -3.61 1.97
C VAL A 151 8.23 -3.97 3.30
N ILE A 152 7.31 -3.15 3.80
CA ILE A 152 6.46 -3.46 4.95
C ILE A 152 5.03 -3.59 4.42
N ALA A 153 4.44 -4.77 4.53
CA ALA A 153 3.11 -5.07 4.04
C ALA A 153 2.20 -5.52 5.19
N ALA A 154 1.29 -4.67 5.62
CA ALA A 154 0.32 -4.99 6.65
C ALA A 154 -0.93 -5.60 6.00
N TYR A 155 -1.30 -6.82 6.41
CA TYR A 155 -2.44 -7.62 5.93
C TYR A 155 -2.70 -7.49 4.42
N PRO A 156 -1.68 -7.78 3.57
CA PRO A 156 -1.70 -7.48 2.14
C PRO A 156 -2.62 -8.40 1.34
N MET A 157 -3.24 -7.87 0.29
CA MET A 157 -4.03 -8.62 -0.69
C MET A 157 -3.10 -9.35 -1.68
N THR A 158 -2.55 -10.50 -1.32
CA THR A 158 -1.50 -11.20 -2.10
C THR A 158 -2.00 -12.12 -3.20
N TYR A 159 -3.21 -12.71 -3.05
CA TYR A 159 -3.78 -13.72 -3.96
C TYR A 159 -5.16 -13.31 -4.49
N LEU A 160 -5.18 -12.26 -5.33
CA LEU A 160 -6.42 -11.68 -5.89
C LEU A 160 -7.17 -12.60 -6.88
N ASP A 161 -6.60 -13.74 -7.24
CA ASP A 161 -7.20 -14.77 -8.09
C ASP A 161 -7.76 -15.97 -7.32
N ARG A 162 -7.52 -16.08 -6.00
CA ARG A 162 -8.08 -17.14 -5.14
C ARG A 162 -9.59 -16.98 -4.91
N PRO A 163 -10.27 -18.04 -4.47
CA PRO A 163 -11.73 -18.07 -4.29
C PRO A 163 -12.28 -16.90 -3.47
N TRP A 164 -11.55 -16.39 -2.48
CA TRP A 164 -11.96 -15.22 -1.71
C TRP A 164 -12.29 -14.02 -2.62
N TYR A 165 -11.53 -13.81 -3.68
CA TYR A 165 -11.69 -12.68 -4.60
C TYR A 165 -12.38 -13.04 -5.92
N SER A 166 -12.41 -14.34 -6.30
CA SER A 166 -12.82 -14.80 -7.63
C SER A 166 -14.10 -15.65 -7.66
N VAL A 167 -14.65 -16.03 -6.50
CA VAL A 167 -15.86 -16.85 -6.40
C VAL A 167 -16.91 -16.10 -5.58
N ALA A 168 -18.16 -16.09 -6.03
CA ALA A 168 -19.28 -15.53 -5.26
C ALA A 168 -19.55 -16.34 -3.99
N SER A 169 -19.79 -15.66 -2.85
CA SER A 169 -20.19 -16.29 -1.59
C SER A 169 -20.93 -15.30 -0.69
N THR A 170 -21.96 -15.79 0.00
CA THR A 170 -22.69 -15.06 1.04
C THR A 170 -21.94 -15.02 2.38
N ASP A 171 -20.87 -15.81 2.52
CA ASP A 171 -20.09 -15.87 3.76
C ASP A 171 -19.07 -14.73 3.87
N LYS A 172 -18.87 -13.96 2.79
CA LYS A 172 -17.96 -12.82 2.77
C LYS A 172 -18.60 -11.60 3.42
N SER A 173 -18.26 -11.40 4.69
CA SER A 173 -18.79 -10.32 5.52
C SER A 173 -17.64 -9.59 6.25
N PRO A 174 -16.77 -8.86 5.51
CA PRO A 174 -15.70 -8.08 6.13
C PRO A 174 -16.25 -7.18 7.24
N PHE A 175 -15.68 -7.26 8.44
CA PHE A 175 -16.14 -6.48 9.61
C PHE A 175 -17.64 -6.66 9.95
N GLY A 176 -18.24 -7.80 9.61
CA GLY A 176 -19.68 -8.01 9.79
C GLY A 176 -20.56 -7.22 8.79
N ALA A 177 -20.00 -6.71 7.71
CA ALA A 177 -20.74 -5.93 6.71
C ALA A 177 -21.85 -6.75 6.06
N PRO A 178 -23.02 -6.14 5.75
CA PRO A 178 -24.14 -6.83 5.13
C PRO A 178 -23.81 -7.23 3.68
N GLN A 179 -24.57 -8.21 3.18
CA GLN A 179 -24.55 -8.51 1.75
C GLN A 179 -25.19 -7.36 0.96
N LEU A 180 -24.47 -6.85 -0.03
CA LEU A 180 -24.96 -5.79 -0.90
C LEU A 180 -25.35 -6.35 -2.28
N PRO A 181 -26.48 -5.88 -2.87
CA PRO A 181 -26.87 -6.30 -4.20
C PRO A 181 -25.82 -5.91 -5.25
N LYS A 182 -25.50 -6.82 -6.16
CA LYS A 182 -24.63 -6.53 -7.33
C LYS A 182 -25.12 -5.32 -8.15
N ALA A 183 -26.43 -5.05 -8.13
CA ALA A 183 -27.04 -3.90 -8.80
C ALA A 183 -26.42 -2.56 -8.37
N VAL A 184 -25.89 -2.43 -7.16
CA VAL A 184 -25.17 -1.22 -6.71
C VAL A 184 -23.92 -0.99 -7.59
N LEU A 185 -23.15 -2.03 -7.85
CA LEU A 185 -22.00 -1.96 -8.74
C LEU A 185 -22.43 -1.74 -10.20
N ASP A 186 -23.45 -2.46 -10.68
CA ASP A 186 -23.92 -2.35 -12.06
C ASP A 186 -24.42 -0.93 -12.38
N GLN A 187 -25.15 -0.30 -11.45
CA GLN A 187 -25.59 1.09 -11.57
C GLN A 187 -24.40 2.06 -11.62
N HIS A 188 -23.39 1.85 -10.77
CA HIS A 188 -22.20 2.68 -10.80
C HIS A 188 -21.45 2.56 -12.14
N ILE A 189 -21.23 1.32 -12.62
CA ILE A 189 -20.56 1.08 -13.91
C ILE A 189 -21.34 1.71 -15.07
N ALA A 190 -22.67 1.62 -15.05
CA ALA A 190 -23.52 2.24 -16.08
C ALA A 190 -23.48 3.78 -16.07
N ALA A 191 -23.18 4.38 -14.93
CA ALA A 191 -23.06 5.82 -14.74
C ALA A 191 -21.62 6.37 -14.95
N MET A 192 -20.63 5.49 -15.17
CA MET A 192 -19.25 5.93 -15.39
C MET A 192 -19.12 6.76 -16.67
N GLU A 193 -18.45 7.89 -16.56
CA GLU A 193 -18.13 8.75 -17.69
C GLU A 193 -16.79 8.34 -18.32
N SER A 194 -16.76 8.26 -19.65
CA SER A 194 -15.51 7.93 -20.37
C SER A 194 -14.43 8.95 -20.08
N GLY A 195 -13.24 8.46 -19.73
CA GLY A 195 -12.07 9.29 -19.41
C GLY A 195 -12.04 9.88 -18.00
N LYS A 196 -13.09 9.73 -17.21
CA LYS A 196 -13.06 10.08 -15.78
C LYS A 196 -12.31 9.04 -15.00
N ILE A 197 -11.50 9.49 -14.02
CA ILE A 197 -10.78 8.64 -13.07
C ILE A 197 -11.24 8.94 -11.65
N ALA A 198 -11.10 7.96 -10.75
CA ALA A 198 -11.15 8.15 -9.32
C ALA A 198 -9.75 7.86 -8.77
N THR A 199 -9.21 8.72 -7.89
CA THR A 199 -7.83 8.59 -7.37
C THR A 199 -7.75 8.58 -5.86
N GLY A 200 -8.83 8.89 -5.18
CA GLY A 200 -8.95 8.89 -3.73
C GLY A 200 -10.38 9.13 -3.32
N ALA A 201 -10.80 8.47 -2.25
CA ALA A 201 -12.13 8.62 -1.68
C ALA A 201 -12.04 8.42 -0.17
N PHE A 202 -12.48 9.41 0.61
CA PHE A 202 -12.50 9.29 2.06
C PHE A 202 -13.59 8.32 2.49
N PRO A 203 -13.26 7.26 3.27
CA PRO A 203 -14.27 6.35 3.78
C PRO A 203 -15.34 7.06 4.62
N PRO A 204 -16.61 6.63 4.55
CA PRO A 204 -17.11 5.39 3.90
C PRO A 204 -17.40 5.52 2.39
N GLU A 205 -17.05 6.64 1.76
CA GLU A 205 -17.26 6.84 0.33
C GLU A 205 -16.67 5.68 -0.47
N ARG A 206 -17.38 5.20 -1.49
CA ARG A 206 -17.03 4.08 -2.38
C ARG A 206 -16.92 2.69 -1.71
N MET A 207 -16.97 2.56 -0.38
CA MET A 207 -16.97 1.25 0.28
C MET A 207 -18.15 0.37 -0.16
N GLN A 208 -19.27 0.98 -0.50
CA GLN A 208 -20.43 0.30 -1.08
C GLN A 208 -20.16 -0.36 -2.45
N LEU A 209 -19.08 -0.01 -3.14
CA LEU A 209 -18.65 -0.65 -4.39
C LEU A 209 -17.72 -1.85 -4.11
N ALA A 210 -16.90 -1.76 -3.07
CA ALA A 210 -15.95 -2.81 -2.71
C ALA A 210 -16.67 -4.10 -2.30
N LEU A 211 -17.73 -3.98 -1.50
CA LEU A 211 -18.50 -5.15 -1.02
C LEU A 211 -19.11 -5.98 -2.15
N PRO A 212 -19.89 -5.44 -3.10
CA PRO A 212 -20.43 -6.23 -4.21
C PRO A 212 -19.34 -6.86 -5.08
N ILE A 213 -18.20 -6.19 -5.28
CA ILE A 213 -17.07 -6.74 -6.05
C ILE A 213 -16.51 -7.97 -5.31
N LEU A 214 -16.26 -7.87 -4.00
CA LEU A 214 -15.75 -8.96 -3.19
C LEU A 214 -16.76 -10.12 -3.07
N GLN A 215 -18.00 -9.81 -2.69
CA GLN A 215 -19.05 -10.79 -2.42
C GLN A 215 -19.44 -11.59 -3.66
N ASN A 216 -19.38 -10.98 -4.83
CA ASN A 216 -19.66 -11.65 -6.11
C ASN A 216 -18.40 -12.20 -6.81
N GLY A 217 -17.22 -12.13 -6.19
CA GLY A 217 -15.98 -12.70 -6.74
C GLY A 217 -15.50 -12.01 -8.03
N LEU A 218 -15.67 -10.70 -8.14
CA LEU A 218 -15.45 -9.96 -9.38
C LEU A 218 -14.08 -9.30 -9.51
N PHE A 219 -13.20 -9.46 -8.52
CA PHE A 219 -11.87 -8.81 -8.54
C PHE A 219 -11.07 -9.09 -9.81
N PRO A 220 -10.89 -10.35 -10.27
CA PRO A 220 -10.13 -10.61 -11.50
C PRO A 220 -10.79 -9.97 -12.74
N GLN A 221 -12.12 -9.92 -12.79
CA GLN A 221 -12.85 -9.31 -13.89
C GLN A 221 -12.68 -7.77 -13.92
N ILE A 222 -12.75 -7.13 -12.75
CA ILE A 222 -12.68 -5.67 -12.63
C ILE A 222 -11.23 -5.19 -12.77
N MET A 223 -10.29 -5.86 -12.12
CA MET A 223 -8.87 -5.50 -12.08
C MET A 223 -8.13 -5.85 -13.38
N GLY A 224 -8.47 -7.01 -13.96
CA GLY A 224 -7.77 -7.59 -15.12
C GLY A 224 -7.06 -8.89 -14.78
N THR A 225 -6.69 -9.64 -15.80
CA THR A 225 -6.11 -10.99 -15.69
C THR A 225 -4.64 -11.07 -16.08
N ASP A 226 -3.99 -9.92 -16.34
CA ASP A 226 -2.55 -9.90 -16.62
C ASP A 226 -1.79 -10.41 -15.40
N GLU A 227 -0.88 -11.37 -15.61
CA GLU A 227 -0.20 -12.05 -14.53
C GLU A 227 0.70 -11.14 -13.69
N SER A 228 1.18 -10.02 -14.24
CA SER A 228 1.95 -9.02 -13.50
C SER A 228 1.16 -8.39 -12.36
N LEU A 229 -0.18 -8.46 -12.40
CA LEU A 229 -1.08 -7.96 -11.37
C LEU A 229 -1.13 -8.86 -10.12
N TYR A 230 -0.62 -10.08 -10.21
CA TYR A 230 -0.71 -11.09 -9.15
C TYR A 230 0.67 -11.34 -8.54
N PRO A 231 0.98 -10.76 -7.36
CA PRO A 231 2.32 -10.82 -6.76
C PRO A 231 2.87 -12.24 -6.63
N ALA A 232 2.03 -13.19 -6.24
CA ALA A 232 2.43 -14.59 -6.11
C ALA A 232 2.91 -15.16 -7.46
N LYS A 233 2.18 -14.90 -8.56
CA LYS A 233 2.60 -15.34 -9.90
C LYS A 233 3.88 -14.66 -10.37
N VAL A 234 4.08 -13.40 -9.99
CA VAL A 234 5.32 -12.68 -10.28
C VAL A 234 6.49 -13.33 -9.55
N VAL A 235 6.32 -13.66 -8.26
CA VAL A 235 7.35 -14.32 -7.45
C VAL A 235 7.64 -15.73 -7.97
N GLU A 236 6.62 -16.53 -8.25
CA GLU A 236 6.76 -17.91 -8.78
C GLU A 236 7.60 -17.97 -10.07
N LYS A 237 7.52 -16.93 -10.91
CA LYS A 237 8.30 -16.82 -12.16
C LYS A 237 9.74 -16.34 -11.98
N ARG A 238 10.10 -15.85 -10.79
CA ARG A 238 11.47 -15.43 -10.49
C ARG A 238 12.40 -16.64 -10.46
N LYS A 239 13.65 -16.40 -10.81
CA LYS A 239 14.69 -17.42 -10.70
C LYS A 239 15.05 -17.60 -9.23
N GLU A 240 15.31 -18.83 -8.83
CA GLU A 240 15.79 -19.13 -7.49
C GLU A 240 17.07 -18.35 -7.18
N GLY A 241 17.15 -17.74 -5.98
CA GLY A 241 18.27 -16.90 -5.56
C GLY A 241 18.33 -15.51 -6.22
N GLU A 242 17.31 -15.11 -6.97
CA GLU A 242 17.22 -13.74 -7.52
C GLU A 242 17.09 -12.73 -6.40
N LYS A 243 17.68 -11.55 -6.58
CA LYS A 243 17.64 -10.48 -5.57
C LYS A 243 16.23 -9.90 -5.46
N ALA A 244 15.72 -9.83 -4.24
CA ALA A 244 14.48 -9.17 -3.87
C ALA A 244 14.70 -8.19 -2.72
N PRO A 245 13.82 -7.20 -2.50
CA PRO A 245 13.82 -6.42 -1.27
C PRO A 245 13.52 -7.31 -0.05
N PHE A 246 13.97 -6.91 1.13
CA PHE A 246 13.50 -7.52 2.37
C PHE A 246 12.00 -7.27 2.53
N LEU A 247 11.23 -8.30 2.88
CA LEU A 247 9.78 -8.21 3.05
C LEU A 247 9.39 -8.49 4.52
N LEU A 248 8.74 -7.52 5.16
CA LEU A 248 8.03 -7.72 6.42
C LEU A 248 6.54 -7.82 6.15
N VAL A 249 5.92 -8.95 6.49
CA VAL A 249 4.47 -9.15 6.42
C VAL A 249 3.89 -9.15 7.83
N LEU A 250 2.91 -8.30 8.09
CA LEU A 250 2.14 -8.22 9.33
C LEU A 250 0.71 -8.65 9.05
N HIS A 251 0.11 -9.58 9.83
CA HIS A 251 -1.27 -10.00 9.59
C HIS A 251 -1.97 -10.50 10.86
N GLY A 252 -3.23 -10.09 11.03
CA GLY A 252 -4.11 -10.57 12.08
C GLY A 252 -4.66 -11.96 11.74
N THR A 253 -4.63 -12.91 12.69
CA THR A 253 -5.03 -14.30 12.43
C THR A 253 -6.53 -14.48 12.26
N GLU A 254 -7.34 -13.54 12.76
CA GLU A 254 -8.81 -13.52 12.65
C GLU A 254 -9.31 -12.52 11.59
N ASP A 255 -8.47 -12.13 10.64
CA ASP A 255 -8.79 -11.12 9.61
C ASP A 255 -9.99 -11.55 8.75
N THR A 256 -11.07 -10.78 8.85
CA THR A 256 -12.35 -11.01 8.15
C THR A 256 -12.42 -10.35 6.78
N ALA A 257 -11.48 -9.46 6.45
CA ALA A 257 -11.44 -8.72 5.19
C ALA A 257 -10.45 -9.31 4.17
N VAL A 258 -9.29 -9.74 4.64
CA VAL A 258 -8.24 -10.38 3.84
C VAL A 258 -7.78 -11.66 4.54
N PRO A 259 -8.02 -12.85 3.99
CA PRO A 259 -7.66 -14.10 4.66
C PRO A 259 -6.17 -14.18 5.02
N CYS A 260 -5.86 -14.39 6.31
CA CYS A 260 -4.48 -14.45 6.84
C CYS A 260 -3.66 -15.57 6.17
N GLU A 261 -4.29 -16.69 5.82
CA GLU A 261 -3.65 -17.80 5.11
C GLU A 261 -3.03 -17.38 3.77
N HIS A 262 -3.56 -16.33 3.11
CA HIS A 262 -2.95 -15.80 1.90
C HIS A 262 -1.56 -15.20 2.18
N SER A 263 -1.40 -14.52 3.29
CA SER A 263 -0.09 -13.99 3.69
C SER A 263 0.87 -15.08 4.14
N VAL A 264 0.37 -16.09 4.87
CA VAL A 264 1.18 -17.25 5.28
C VAL A 264 1.74 -17.99 4.05
N ASP A 265 0.89 -18.24 3.06
CA ASP A 265 1.31 -18.91 1.82
C ASP A 265 2.25 -18.02 1.00
N PHE A 266 2.02 -16.71 0.97
CA PHE A 266 2.88 -15.78 0.23
C PHE A 266 4.30 -15.71 0.82
N VAL A 267 4.42 -15.70 2.14
CA VAL A 267 5.72 -15.76 2.83
C VAL A 267 6.47 -17.03 2.41
N LYS A 268 5.82 -18.20 2.40
CA LYS A 268 6.45 -19.46 1.95
C LYS A 268 6.95 -19.37 0.50
N VAL A 269 6.12 -18.88 -0.42
CA VAL A 269 6.51 -18.73 -1.84
C VAL A 269 7.68 -17.76 -1.99
N TRP A 270 7.73 -16.70 -1.18
CA TRP A 270 8.85 -15.77 -1.16
C TRP A 270 10.14 -16.42 -0.66
N GLU A 271 10.08 -17.17 0.44
CA GLU A 271 11.23 -17.94 0.98
C GLU A 271 11.79 -18.98 0.01
N GLU A 272 10.92 -19.64 -0.75
CA GLU A 272 11.32 -20.64 -1.75
C GLU A 272 12.05 -20.01 -2.96
N LYS A 273 11.77 -18.77 -3.30
CA LYS A 273 12.29 -18.12 -4.51
C LYS A 273 13.47 -17.20 -4.27
N PHE A 274 13.51 -16.54 -3.13
CA PHE A 274 14.53 -15.57 -2.83
C PHE A 274 15.52 -16.07 -1.76
N LEU A 275 16.52 -15.27 -1.44
CA LEU A 275 17.54 -15.63 -0.48
C LEU A 275 16.95 -15.84 0.92
N GLU A 276 17.51 -16.77 1.67
CA GLU A 276 17.16 -17.02 3.06
C GLU A 276 17.24 -15.71 3.88
N GLY A 277 16.24 -15.51 4.74
CA GLY A 277 16.12 -14.29 5.54
C GLY A 277 15.67 -13.04 4.79
N SER A 278 15.19 -13.19 3.53
CA SER A 278 14.64 -12.08 2.75
C SER A 278 13.19 -11.74 3.12
N VAL A 279 12.54 -12.53 3.97
CA VAL A 279 11.17 -12.28 4.44
C VAL A 279 10.99 -12.63 5.91
N VAL A 280 10.15 -11.88 6.60
CA VAL A 280 9.66 -12.16 7.96
C VAL A 280 8.16 -11.97 8.00
N GLY A 281 7.43 -12.99 8.47
CA GLY A 281 6.00 -12.92 8.77
C GLY A 281 5.77 -12.75 10.27
N LYS A 282 4.93 -11.80 10.65
CA LYS A 282 4.40 -11.63 12.01
C LYS A 282 2.89 -11.81 11.95
N PHE A 283 2.43 -12.91 12.52
CA PHE A 283 1.03 -13.32 12.52
C PHE A 283 0.52 -13.30 13.96
N GLU A 284 -0.35 -12.33 14.27
CA GLU A 284 -0.79 -12.04 15.63
C GLU A 284 -2.31 -12.11 15.72
N SER A 285 -2.85 -12.30 16.94
CA SER A 285 -4.30 -12.29 17.13
C SER A 285 -4.90 -10.93 16.81
N GLY A 286 -6.01 -10.93 16.09
CA GLY A 286 -6.81 -9.75 15.75
C GLY A 286 -7.37 -9.79 14.34
N ASP A 287 -8.36 -8.91 14.09
CA ASP A 287 -9.01 -8.72 12.80
C ASP A 287 -8.20 -7.74 11.93
N HIS A 288 -8.67 -7.42 10.74
CA HIS A 288 -8.09 -6.46 9.80
C HIS A 288 -7.82 -5.11 10.47
N GLY A 289 -6.59 -4.60 10.39
CA GLY A 289 -6.19 -3.41 11.14
C GLY A 289 -5.79 -3.67 12.59
N PHE A 290 -5.48 -4.94 12.96
CA PHE A 290 -5.06 -5.38 14.29
C PHE A 290 -3.91 -4.56 14.87
N ASP A 291 -3.10 -3.98 14.02
CA ASP A 291 -1.94 -3.17 14.34
C ASP A 291 -2.27 -1.71 14.72
N GLY A 292 -3.55 -1.31 14.65
CA GLY A 292 -4.01 0.07 14.88
C GLY A 292 -3.69 0.61 16.28
N THR A 293 -3.58 -0.27 17.29
CA THR A 293 -3.19 0.08 18.66
C THR A 293 -1.73 -0.26 19.01
N ALA A 294 -0.99 -0.85 18.06
CA ALA A 294 0.42 -1.18 18.27
C ALA A 294 1.28 0.10 18.34
N THR A 295 2.36 0.00 19.10
CA THR A 295 3.38 1.05 19.21
C THR A 295 4.75 0.47 18.81
N LEU A 296 5.76 1.31 18.62
CA LEU A 296 7.13 0.87 18.33
C LEU A 296 7.73 -0.02 19.46
N GLU A 297 7.12 -0.04 20.63
CA GLU A 297 7.52 -0.91 21.76
C GLU A 297 6.74 -2.23 21.81
N THR A 298 5.71 -2.40 20.97
CA THR A 298 4.97 -3.67 20.86
C THR A 298 5.93 -4.78 20.36
N PRO A 299 6.12 -5.89 21.12
CA PRO A 299 7.25 -6.80 20.90
C PRO A 299 7.37 -7.36 19.49
N TRP A 300 6.28 -7.87 18.91
CA TRP A 300 6.27 -8.44 17.56
C TRP A 300 6.56 -7.39 16.47
N LEU A 301 6.05 -6.16 16.64
CA LEU A 301 6.27 -5.06 15.70
C LEU A 301 7.71 -4.53 15.81
N LYS A 302 8.20 -4.32 17.05
CA LYS A 302 9.57 -3.88 17.31
C LYS A 302 10.60 -4.83 16.71
N ASP A 303 10.38 -6.13 16.86
CA ASP A 303 11.26 -7.15 16.30
C ASP A 303 11.26 -7.10 14.76
N GLY A 304 10.07 -7.10 14.11
CA GLY A 304 9.97 -6.99 12.66
C GLY A 304 10.57 -5.69 12.10
N LEU A 305 10.28 -4.55 12.73
CA LEU A 305 10.84 -3.25 12.33
C LEU A 305 12.34 -3.13 12.55
N SER A 306 12.90 -3.86 13.54
CA SER A 306 14.34 -3.96 13.72
C SER A 306 15.02 -4.56 12.50
N ASP A 307 14.46 -5.63 11.91
CA ASP A 307 15.00 -6.24 10.70
C ASP A 307 14.86 -5.32 9.48
N VAL A 308 13.73 -4.64 9.35
CA VAL A 308 13.54 -3.58 8.34
C VAL A 308 14.62 -2.50 8.46
N SER A 309 14.86 -1.99 9.66
CA SER A 309 15.85 -0.92 9.91
C SER A 309 17.27 -1.34 9.57
N LYS A 310 17.65 -2.60 9.79
CA LYS A 310 18.97 -3.15 9.41
C LYS A 310 19.23 -3.08 7.90
N VAL A 311 18.19 -3.14 7.10
CA VAL A 311 18.28 -3.11 5.64
C VAL A 311 18.09 -1.69 5.10
N TRP A 312 17.21 -0.91 5.73
CA TRP A 312 16.82 0.41 5.25
C TRP A 312 17.82 1.51 5.61
N ILE A 313 18.38 1.47 6.82
CA ILE A 313 19.13 2.59 7.41
C ILE A 313 20.67 2.40 7.32
N ARG A 314 21.11 1.34 6.71
CA ARG A 314 22.55 1.07 6.50
C ARG A 314 23.21 2.01 5.52
#